data_520d84ade06bdcb814fbf9f20ef6ed54
#
_entry.id   520d84ade06bdcb814fbf9f20ef6ed54
#
_cell.length_a   1.000
_cell.length_b   1.000
_cell.length_c   1.000
_cell.angle_alpha   90.00
_cell.angle_beta   90.00
_cell.angle_gamma   90.00
#
_symmetry.space_group_name_H-M   'P 1'
#
loop_
_entity.id
_entity.type
_entity.pdbx_description
1 polymer ?
#
loop_
_entity_poly.entity_id
_entity_poly.type
_entity_poly.pdbx_seq_one_letter_code
_entity_poly.pdbx_strand_id
1 'polypeptide(L)'
;MIKYVSINIFIEGSDMIKLVIFDLDGVLVDSRELHYEALNKALESIGMGTISREEHLSTYDGLSTTKKLQMLSANKGLAETLHNNVWELKQEMTIKIIDDFLPDERIKKILKRLKSDGYIIACATNSIRETAKLQLIRKGFFEYIDFMYSNQDVKNSKPNTEMYMKCMIRAEVNPIETVIIEDSHIGREAVLNSGAYLCAVENCTDVSYEKIQTAITKANKKYKIKPKWQGDNMNVLIPMAGAGSRFEKAGYTFPKPLIDVNGKPMIQTVVDNLNIDARHIFIVRKEHYEKYNLKHLLNLISNNCEIIQVDGITEGAACTTLLAKQYVDNDESLILANSDQFVEWESNEFMYSMIADDIDGGILSFTSTHPKWSFAKLDENGFVSEVAEKKPISDIATVGIYYWNKGSDYVKYAEQMIDKNIRVNNEFYICPVFNEAIADGLKIKTFPIKKMWGLGTPEDLSRFLGHHC
;
A
#
# COMPACT_ATOMS: atom_id res chain seq x y z
N MET A 1 -27.67 28.71 -9.71
CA MET A 1 -27.74 27.60 -10.67
C MET A 1 -26.43 27.58 -11.46
N ILE A 2 -25.38 26.98 -10.92
CA ILE A 2 -24.07 26.85 -11.58
C ILE A 2 -23.91 25.36 -11.85
N LYS A 3 -24.03 24.98 -13.12
CA LYS A 3 -23.77 23.61 -13.57
C LYS A 3 -22.26 23.34 -13.49
N TYR A 4 -21.85 22.53 -12.52
CA TYR A 4 -20.54 21.88 -12.59
C TYR A 4 -20.61 20.80 -13.67
N VAL A 5 -20.02 21.10 -14.80
CA VAL A 5 -19.71 20.10 -15.82
C VAL A 5 -18.50 19.33 -15.30
N SER A 6 -18.73 18.16 -14.73
CA SER A 6 -17.66 17.19 -14.43
C SER A 6 -17.07 16.74 -15.76
N ILE A 7 -15.91 17.25 -16.10
CA ILE A 7 -15.11 16.71 -17.20
C ILE A 7 -14.53 15.38 -16.67
N ASN A 8 -15.22 14.30 -16.95
CA ASN A 8 -14.66 12.95 -16.85
C ASN A 8 -13.59 12.82 -17.95
N ILE A 9 -12.36 13.18 -17.63
CA ILE A 9 -11.22 12.73 -18.43
C ILE A 9 -10.96 11.27 -17.99
N PHE A 10 -11.65 10.35 -18.64
CA PHE A 10 -11.20 8.97 -18.71
C PHE A 10 -9.89 8.98 -19.50
N ILE A 11 -8.78 9.04 -18.79
CA ILE A 11 -7.48 8.66 -19.35
C ILE A 11 -7.43 7.13 -19.25
N GLU A 12 -8.07 6.44 -20.22
CA GLU A 12 -7.73 5.06 -20.51
C GLU A 12 -6.26 5.03 -20.93
N GLY A 13 -5.43 4.31 -20.15
CA GLY A 13 -4.16 3.79 -20.62
C GLY A 13 -2.91 4.63 -20.44
N SER A 14 -2.76 5.48 -19.41
CA SER A 14 -1.43 5.90 -19.02
C SER A 14 -0.89 4.94 -17.95
N ASP A 15 0.15 4.19 -18.28
CA ASP A 15 0.94 3.48 -17.28
C ASP A 15 1.35 4.49 -16.21
N MET A 16 1.01 4.21 -14.94
CA MET A 16 1.25 5.16 -13.86
C MET A 16 2.75 5.33 -13.59
N ILE A 17 3.53 4.27 -13.78
CA ILE A 17 5.00 4.36 -13.69
C ILE A 17 5.52 5.10 -14.92
N LYS A 18 6.28 6.16 -14.66
CA LYS A 18 6.90 7.03 -15.67
C LYS A 18 8.43 6.99 -15.62
N LEU A 19 9.00 6.76 -14.42
CA LEU A 19 10.43 6.78 -14.18
C LEU A 19 10.93 5.41 -13.74
N VAL A 20 11.99 4.94 -14.38
CA VAL A 20 12.74 3.74 -14.01
C VAL A 20 14.16 4.16 -13.65
N ILE A 21 14.55 3.99 -12.39
CA ILE A 21 15.90 4.34 -11.91
C ILE A 21 16.69 3.04 -11.75
N PHE A 22 17.88 3.01 -12.27
CA PHE A 22 18.83 1.92 -12.09
C PHE A 22 19.95 2.35 -11.17
N ASP A 23 20.30 1.51 -10.18
CA ASP A 23 21.64 1.55 -9.65
C ASP A 23 22.64 1.14 -10.73
N LEU A 24 23.90 1.47 -10.54
CA LEU A 24 24.97 1.12 -11.49
C LEU A 24 25.67 -0.16 -11.10
N ASP A 25 26.25 -0.17 -9.90
CA ASP A 25 27.20 -1.18 -9.44
C ASP A 25 26.45 -2.43 -8.93
N GLY A 26 26.54 -3.55 -9.65
CA GLY A 26 25.78 -4.77 -9.37
C GLY A 26 24.41 -4.85 -10.04
N VAL A 27 23.92 -3.76 -10.66
CA VAL A 27 22.67 -3.71 -11.40
C VAL A 27 22.91 -3.58 -12.91
N LEU A 28 23.46 -2.45 -13.36
CA LEU A 28 23.79 -2.25 -14.78
C LEU A 28 25.15 -2.85 -15.14
N VAL A 29 26.09 -2.79 -14.21
CA VAL A 29 27.47 -3.25 -14.42
C VAL A 29 27.89 -4.15 -13.27
N ASP A 30 28.50 -5.29 -13.59
CA ASP A 30 29.16 -6.12 -12.59
C ASP A 30 30.51 -5.47 -12.22
N SER A 31 30.45 -4.58 -11.22
CA SER A 31 31.58 -3.78 -10.78
C SER A 31 32.12 -4.18 -9.39
N ARG A 32 31.58 -5.27 -8.80
CA ARG A 32 32.05 -5.75 -7.48
C ARG A 32 33.53 -6.10 -7.52
N GLU A 33 33.93 -6.88 -8.52
CA GLU A 33 35.35 -7.26 -8.71
C GLU A 33 36.21 -6.05 -9.03
N LEU A 34 35.71 -5.15 -9.88
CA LEU A 34 36.40 -3.89 -10.22
C LEU A 34 36.80 -3.09 -8.98
N HIS A 35 35.85 -2.85 -8.08
CA HIS A 35 36.08 -2.06 -6.88
C HIS A 35 36.99 -2.76 -5.86
N TYR A 36 36.90 -4.09 -5.79
CA TYR A 36 37.78 -4.90 -4.97
C TYR A 36 39.23 -4.87 -5.48
N GLU A 37 39.45 -5.15 -6.76
CA GLU A 37 40.78 -5.11 -7.37
C GLU A 37 41.42 -3.73 -7.32
N ALA A 38 40.67 -2.67 -7.68
CA ALA A 38 41.18 -1.33 -7.68
C ALA A 38 41.61 -0.85 -6.27
N LEU A 39 40.83 -1.21 -5.23
CA LEU A 39 41.20 -0.86 -3.86
C LEU A 39 42.44 -1.63 -3.41
N ASN A 40 42.52 -2.93 -3.66
CA ASN A 40 43.70 -3.70 -3.27
C ASN A 40 44.95 -3.27 -3.99
N LYS A 41 44.92 -2.99 -5.29
CA LYS A 41 46.05 -2.43 -6.03
C LYS A 41 46.52 -1.08 -5.46
N ALA A 42 45.58 -0.22 -5.03
CA ALA A 42 45.92 1.04 -4.39
C ALA A 42 46.58 0.83 -3.01
N LEU A 43 46.10 -0.12 -2.20
CA LEU A 43 46.68 -0.46 -0.91
C LEU A 43 48.09 -1.06 -1.06
N GLU A 44 48.28 -1.98 -2.01
CA GLU A 44 49.61 -2.54 -2.36
C GLU A 44 50.60 -1.46 -2.79
N SER A 45 50.15 -0.48 -3.56
CA SER A 45 51.01 0.62 -4.04
C SER A 45 51.59 1.49 -2.91
N ILE A 46 50.98 1.49 -1.75
CA ILE A 46 51.46 2.19 -0.54
C ILE A 46 52.14 1.24 0.46
N GLY A 47 52.35 -0.03 0.10
CA GLY A 47 52.97 -1.06 0.95
C GLY A 47 52.05 -1.58 2.05
N MET A 48 50.75 -1.42 1.94
CA MET A 48 49.75 -1.96 2.88
C MET A 48 49.27 -3.33 2.43
N GLY A 49 48.91 -4.19 3.38
CA GLY A 49 48.32 -5.50 3.07
C GLY A 49 46.91 -5.37 2.44
N THR A 50 46.59 -6.31 1.56
CA THR A 50 45.29 -6.40 0.89
C THR A 50 44.15 -6.80 1.83
N ILE A 51 42.94 -6.50 1.44
CA ILE A 51 41.71 -7.05 2.03
C ILE A 51 41.31 -8.32 1.31
N SER A 52 40.81 -9.34 2.02
CA SER A 52 40.31 -10.55 1.42
C SER A 52 38.97 -10.30 0.68
N ARG A 53 38.61 -11.19 -0.25
CA ARG A 53 37.35 -11.11 -0.95
C ARG A 53 36.15 -11.26 0.00
N GLU A 54 36.24 -12.15 0.98
CA GLU A 54 35.23 -12.36 2.00
C GLU A 54 35.04 -11.10 2.86
N GLU A 55 36.15 -10.50 3.29
CA GLU A 55 36.14 -9.25 4.04
C GLU A 55 35.56 -8.09 3.21
N HIS A 56 35.86 -8.03 1.90
CA HIS A 56 35.30 -7.02 1.01
C HIS A 56 33.77 -7.15 0.95
N LEU A 57 33.25 -8.34 0.69
CA LEU A 57 31.82 -8.60 0.54
C LEU A 57 31.04 -8.38 1.84
N SER A 58 31.62 -8.78 2.98
CA SER A 58 30.94 -8.68 4.29
C SER A 58 30.97 -7.28 4.90
N THR A 59 32.00 -6.48 4.60
CA THR A 59 32.30 -5.27 5.37
C THR A 59 32.34 -3.99 4.52
N TYR A 60 32.82 -4.09 3.28
CA TYR A 60 33.12 -2.90 2.47
C TYR A 60 32.20 -2.75 1.25
N ASP A 61 31.47 -3.78 0.83
CA ASP A 61 30.64 -3.73 -0.38
C ASP A 61 29.51 -2.68 -0.25
N GLY A 62 29.23 -1.96 -1.34
CA GLY A 62 28.23 -0.89 -1.36
C GLY A 62 28.60 0.42 -0.68
N LEU A 63 29.73 0.49 0.06
CA LEU A 63 30.16 1.71 0.75
C LEU A 63 30.96 2.64 -0.17
N SER A 64 30.85 3.94 0.08
CA SER A 64 31.72 4.93 -0.58
C SER A 64 33.21 4.69 -0.24
N THR A 65 34.11 5.03 -1.16
CA THR A 65 35.56 4.89 -0.93
C THR A 65 36.02 5.61 0.34
N THR A 66 35.54 6.82 0.60
CA THR A 66 35.86 7.59 1.82
C THR A 66 35.52 6.79 3.08
N LYS A 67 34.32 6.16 3.12
CA LYS A 67 33.92 5.36 4.28
C LYS A 67 34.74 4.08 4.43
N LYS A 68 35.12 3.45 3.32
CA LYS A 68 36.04 2.29 3.30
C LYS A 68 37.39 2.66 3.91
N LEU A 69 37.99 3.82 3.54
CA LEU A 69 39.26 4.28 4.05
C LEU A 69 39.20 4.60 5.54
N GLN A 70 38.15 5.25 6.03
CA GLN A 70 37.94 5.47 7.47
C GLN A 70 37.89 4.13 8.25
N MET A 71 37.18 3.13 7.73
CA MET A 71 37.14 1.79 8.34
C MET A 71 38.48 1.07 8.29
N LEU A 72 39.24 1.23 7.21
CA LEU A 72 40.61 0.68 7.11
C LEU A 72 41.56 1.35 8.12
N SER A 73 41.40 2.66 8.39
CA SER A 73 42.14 3.32 9.47
C SER A 73 41.80 2.72 10.83
N ALA A 74 40.52 2.55 11.13
CA ALA A 74 40.08 2.02 12.42
C ALA A 74 40.47 0.54 12.61
N ASN A 75 40.38 -0.26 11.56
CA ASN A 75 40.50 -1.74 11.68
C ASN A 75 41.89 -2.27 11.30
N LYS A 76 42.63 -1.61 10.42
CA LYS A 76 43.89 -2.09 9.84
C LYS A 76 45.04 -1.08 9.94
N GLY A 77 44.82 0.06 10.60
CA GLY A 77 45.91 1.03 10.87
C GLY A 77 46.33 1.84 9.64
N LEU A 78 45.46 2.01 8.61
CA LEU A 78 45.75 2.93 7.51
C LEU A 78 45.88 4.36 8.07
N ALA A 79 47.01 5.01 7.84
CA ALA A 79 47.22 6.40 8.28
C ALA A 79 46.25 7.34 7.55
N GLU A 80 45.54 8.19 8.29
CA GLU A 80 44.56 9.12 7.69
C GLU A 80 45.21 10.07 6.66
N THR A 81 46.47 10.39 6.83
CA THR A 81 47.26 11.21 5.89
C THR A 81 47.39 10.56 4.51
N LEU A 82 47.23 9.24 4.40
CA LEU A 82 47.31 8.51 3.14
C LEU A 82 45.93 8.37 2.46
N HIS A 83 44.81 8.78 3.07
CA HIS A 83 43.51 8.62 2.49
C HIS A 83 43.37 9.20 1.09
N ASN A 84 43.85 10.46 0.90
CA ASN A 84 43.80 11.10 -0.42
C ASN A 84 44.62 10.35 -1.46
N ASN A 85 45.83 9.93 -1.09
CA ASN A 85 46.70 9.18 -2.00
C ASN A 85 46.05 7.83 -2.42
N VAL A 86 45.56 7.06 -1.45
CA VAL A 86 44.87 5.78 -1.74
C VAL A 86 43.61 6.02 -2.57
N TRP A 87 42.88 7.08 -2.29
CA TRP A 87 41.70 7.45 -3.07
C TRP A 87 42.04 7.72 -4.52
N GLU A 88 43.09 8.56 -4.77
CA GLU A 88 43.54 8.88 -6.13
C GLU A 88 44.03 7.63 -6.89
N LEU A 89 44.90 6.85 -6.26
CA LEU A 89 45.40 5.59 -6.83
C LEU A 89 44.26 4.63 -7.17
N LYS A 90 43.30 4.50 -6.26
CA LYS A 90 42.10 3.65 -6.51
C LYS A 90 41.32 4.15 -7.71
N GLN A 91 41.13 5.48 -7.90
CA GLN A 91 40.44 6.01 -9.07
C GLN A 91 41.22 5.73 -10.37
N GLU A 92 42.54 5.95 -10.38
CA GLU A 92 43.35 5.61 -11.54
C GLU A 92 43.24 4.13 -11.93
N MET A 93 43.34 3.23 -10.96
CA MET A 93 43.19 1.79 -11.22
C MET A 93 41.77 1.44 -11.68
N THR A 94 40.75 2.09 -11.11
CA THR A 94 39.36 1.91 -11.55
C THR A 94 39.20 2.30 -13.03
N ILE A 95 39.73 3.44 -13.46
CA ILE A 95 39.64 3.90 -14.85
C ILE A 95 40.34 2.90 -15.79
N LYS A 96 41.55 2.44 -15.45
CA LYS A 96 42.30 1.45 -16.26
C LYS A 96 41.51 0.16 -16.45
N ILE A 97 40.83 -0.32 -15.43
CA ILE A 97 40.03 -1.56 -15.54
C ILE A 97 38.76 -1.31 -16.39
N ILE A 98 38.11 -0.13 -16.23
CA ILE A 98 36.92 0.22 -17.02
C ILE A 98 37.26 0.36 -18.52
N ASP A 99 38.47 0.78 -18.89
CA ASP A 99 38.87 0.91 -20.26
C ASP A 99 38.81 -0.40 -21.04
N ASP A 100 38.95 -1.54 -20.37
CA ASP A 100 38.83 -2.90 -20.92
C ASP A 100 37.38 -3.43 -20.98
N PHE A 101 36.38 -2.65 -20.54
CA PHE A 101 34.99 -3.09 -20.58
C PHE A 101 34.48 -3.19 -22.03
N LEU A 102 33.82 -4.31 -22.31
CA LEU A 102 33.12 -4.54 -23.56
C LEU A 102 31.62 -4.19 -23.44
N PRO A 103 30.97 -3.75 -24.52
CA PRO A 103 29.54 -3.51 -24.55
C PRO A 103 28.71 -4.73 -24.08
N ASP A 104 27.65 -4.49 -23.32
CA ASP A 104 26.70 -5.53 -22.88
C ASP A 104 25.40 -5.41 -23.68
N GLU A 105 25.26 -6.22 -24.71
CA GLU A 105 24.10 -6.22 -25.59
C GLU A 105 22.81 -6.70 -24.90
N ARG A 106 22.88 -7.44 -23.79
CA ARG A 106 21.72 -7.92 -23.04
C ARG A 106 21.06 -6.75 -22.31
N ILE A 107 21.80 -6.03 -21.49
CA ILE A 107 21.29 -4.86 -20.75
C ILE A 107 20.90 -3.75 -21.73
N LYS A 108 21.70 -3.54 -22.78
CA LYS A 108 21.38 -2.58 -23.84
C LYS A 108 20.01 -2.82 -24.48
N LYS A 109 19.65 -4.07 -24.78
CA LYS A 109 18.32 -4.43 -25.29
C LYS A 109 17.21 -4.12 -24.30
N ILE A 110 17.43 -4.34 -23.00
CA ILE A 110 16.46 -4.01 -21.94
C ILE A 110 16.21 -2.50 -21.90
N LEU A 111 17.28 -1.70 -21.83
CA LEU A 111 17.19 -0.24 -21.79
C LEU A 111 16.49 0.32 -23.04
N LYS A 112 16.88 -0.17 -24.23
CA LYS A 112 16.25 0.22 -25.48
C LYS A 112 14.75 -0.07 -25.49
N ARG A 113 14.35 -1.23 -24.98
CA ARG A 113 12.93 -1.60 -24.90
C ARG A 113 12.16 -0.71 -23.95
N LEU A 114 12.69 -0.45 -22.74
CA LEU A 114 12.08 0.47 -21.78
C LEU A 114 11.93 1.89 -22.35
N LYS A 115 12.91 2.37 -23.13
CA LYS A 115 12.79 3.65 -23.85
C LYS A 115 11.68 3.62 -24.89
N SER A 116 11.53 2.52 -25.62
CA SER A 116 10.45 2.34 -26.60
C SER A 116 9.07 2.28 -25.96
N ASP A 117 8.99 1.79 -24.72
CA ASP A 117 7.78 1.76 -23.92
C ASP A 117 7.44 3.13 -23.30
N GLY A 118 8.28 4.16 -23.50
CA GLY A 118 8.03 5.54 -23.09
C GLY A 118 8.54 5.91 -21.68
N TYR A 119 9.29 5.04 -21.01
CA TYR A 119 9.81 5.35 -19.67
C TYR A 119 10.98 6.35 -19.75
N ILE A 120 11.03 7.25 -18.76
CA ILE A 120 12.23 8.01 -18.43
C ILE A 120 13.19 7.07 -17.70
N ILE A 121 14.46 7.03 -18.10
CA ILE A 121 15.46 6.16 -17.50
C ILE A 121 16.55 6.99 -16.84
N ALA A 122 16.78 6.77 -15.56
CA ALA A 122 17.85 7.42 -14.81
C ALA A 122 18.84 6.39 -14.23
N CYS A 123 20.07 6.82 -14.00
CA CYS A 123 21.05 6.07 -13.23
C CYS A 123 21.39 6.83 -11.95
N ALA A 124 21.43 6.11 -10.80
CA ALA A 124 21.70 6.69 -9.48
C ALA A 124 22.69 5.82 -8.70
N THR A 125 23.92 6.29 -8.49
CA THR A 125 25.02 5.49 -7.97
C THR A 125 25.84 6.16 -6.88
N ASN A 126 26.33 5.37 -5.91
CA ASN A 126 27.34 5.82 -4.95
C ASN A 126 28.77 5.95 -5.56
N SER A 127 28.97 5.59 -6.81
CA SER A 127 30.22 5.81 -7.53
C SER A 127 30.42 7.29 -7.90
N ILE A 128 31.64 7.70 -8.19
CA ILE A 128 31.95 9.07 -8.64
C ILE A 128 31.46 9.27 -10.08
N ARG A 129 31.11 10.51 -10.43
CA ARG A 129 30.50 10.86 -11.72
C ARG A 129 31.32 10.41 -12.92
N GLU A 130 32.62 10.62 -12.88
CA GLU A 130 33.54 10.32 -14.00
C GLU A 130 33.56 8.82 -14.29
N THR A 131 33.81 7.99 -13.26
CA THR A 131 33.86 6.52 -13.44
C THR A 131 32.50 5.94 -13.78
N ALA A 132 31.41 6.45 -13.18
CA ALA A 132 30.06 6.03 -13.50
C ALA A 132 29.70 6.31 -14.98
N LYS A 133 30.01 7.53 -15.45
CA LYS A 133 29.78 7.91 -16.83
C LYS A 133 30.62 7.06 -17.81
N LEU A 134 31.90 6.82 -17.49
CA LEU A 134 32.78 6.01 -18.30
C LEU A 134 32.28 4.56 -18.41
N GLN A 135 31.83 3.97 -17.29
CA GLN A 135 31.21 2.63 -17.29
C GLN A 135 29.99 2.57 -18.23
N LEU A 136 29.07 3.54 -18.11
CA LEU A 136 27.88 3.60 -18.98
C LEU A 136 28.26 3.72 -20.46
N ILE A 137 29.28 4.51 -20.80
CA ILE A 137 29.76 4.68 -22.19
C ILE A 137 30.37 3.37 -22.68
N ARG A 138 31.30 2.76 -21.95
CA ARG A 138 31.99 1.52 -22.34
C ARG A 138 31.05 0.34 -22.51
N LYS A 139 30.02 0.26 -21.64
CA LYS A 139 28.97 -0.76 -21.73
C LYS A 139 27.91 -0.48 -22.82
N GLY A 140 27.92 0.72 -23.44
CA GLY A 140 26.98 1.11 -24.51
C GLY A 140 25.60 1.47 -23.98
N PHE A 141 25.49 1.93 -22.70
CA PHE A 141 24.22 2.24 -22.07
C PHE A 141 23.90 3.74 -22.07
N PHE A 142 24.92 4.59 -22.17
CA PHE A 142 24.80 6.03 -21.95
C PHE A 142 23.75 6.71 -22.84
N GLU A 143 23.58 6.24 -24.08
CA GLU A 143 22.58 6.77 -25.02
C GLU A 143 21.11 6.52 -24.62
N TYR A 144 20.87 5.56 -23.69
CA TYR A 144 19.53 5.20 -23.21
C TYR A 144 19.21 5.83 -21.85
N ILE A 145 20.19 6.45 -21.17
CA ILE A 145 20.04 7.08 -19.87
C ILE A 145 19.75 8.57 -20.07
N ASP A 146 18.56 9.03 -19.66
CA ASP A 146 18.17 10.44 -19.80
C ASP A 146 19.00 11.35 -18.89
N PHE A 147 19.35 10.88 -17.69
CA PHE A 147 20.22 11.58 -16.76
C PHE A 147 20.78 10.63 -15.70
N MET A 148 21.83 11.09 -15.03
CA MET A 148 22.42 10.34 -13.91
C MET A 148 22.74 11.26 -12.73
N TYR A 149 22.72 10.66 -11.54
CA TYR A 149 23.24 11.23 -10.32
C TYR A 149 24.28 10.31 -9.69
N SER A 150 25.34 10.91 -9.20
CA SER A 150 26.47 10.26 -8.53
C SER A 150 26.55 10.68 -7.06
N ASN A 151 27.44 10.12 -6.29
CA ASN A 151 27.71 10.55 -4.91
C ASN A 151 28.16 12.03 -4.81
N GLN A 152 28.68 12.62 -5.89
CA GLN A 152 29.10 14.03 -5.93
C GLN A 152 27.92 15.00 -6.15
N ASP A 153 26.75 14.49 -6.48
CA ASP A 153 25.55 15.29 -6.72
C ASP A 153 24.68 15.43 -5.47
N VAL A 154 25.00 14.74 -4.39
CA VAL A 154 24.23 14.67 -3.14
C VAL A 154 25.12 15.00 -1.94
N LYS A 155 24.49 15.50 -0.87
CA LYS A 155 25.16 15.65 0.44
C LYS A 155 25.26 14.32 1.17
N ASN A 156 24.21 13.52 1.05
CA ASN A 156 24.07 12.25 1.74
C ASN A 156 23.87 11.14 0.71
N SER A 157 24.88 10.27 0.58
CA SER A 157 24.81 9.09 -0.30
C SER A 157 23.89 8.02 0.30
N LYS A 158 23.52 6.98 -0.49
CA LYS A 158 22.77 5.81 -0.01
C LYS A 158 23.44 5.26 1.27
N PRO A 159 22.68 4.94 2.31
CA PRO A 159 21.25 4.63 2.38
C PRO A 159 20.30 5.84 2.49
N ASN A 160 20.79 7.08 2.39
CA ASN A 160 19.91 8.23 2.34
C ASN A 160 19.14 8.29 1.01
N THR A 161 17.90 8.76 1.06
CA THR A 161 16.99 8.84 -0.09
C THR A 161 17.31 9.98 -1.06
N GLU A 162 18.19 10.91 -0.69
CA GLU A 162 18.43 12.18 -1.39
C GLU A 162 18.67 11.99 -2.89
N MET A 163 19.44 10.97 -3.27
CA MET A 163 19.79 10.72 -4.67
C MET A 163 18.56 10.33 -5.50
N TYR A 164 17.72 9.45 -4.96
CA TYR A 164 16.48 9.01 -5.62
C TYR A 164 15.45 10.13 -5.68
N MET A 165 15.33 10.91 -4.60
CA MET A 165 14.46 12.09 -4.59
C MET A 165 14.88 13.12 -5.65
N LYS A 166 16.17 13.36 -5.83
CA LYS A 166 16.67 14.23 -6.91
C LYS A 166 16.34 13.70 -8.30
N CYS A 167 16.38 12.37 -8.51
CA CYS A 167 15.95 11.77 -9.77
C CYS A 167 14.46 12.05 -10.03
N MET A 168 13.59 11.85 -9.03
CA MET A 168 12.16 12.07 -9.15
C MET A 168 11.81 13.54 -9.39
N ILE A 169 12.46 14.45 -8.66
CA ILE A 169 12.28 15.91 -8.87
C ILE A 169 12.68 16.30 -10.29
N ARG A 170 13.81 15.80 -10.80
CA ARG A 170 14.28 16.14 -12.15
C ARG A 170 13.35 15.60 -13.24
N ALA A 171 12.76 14.43 -13.02
CA ALA A 171 11.81 13.83 -13.94
C ALA A 171 10.38 14.38 -13.76
N GLU A 172 10.14 15.26 -12.79
CA GLU A 172 8.81 15.82 -12.45
C GLU A 172 7.77 14.73 -12.15
N VAL A 173 8.18 13.68 -11.42
CA VAL A 173 7.33 12.54 -11.03
C VAL A 173 7.32 12.34 -9.53
N ASN A 174 6.26 11.72 -9.05
CA ASN A 174 6.12 11.34 -7.65
C ASN A 174 6.79 9.98 -7.36
N PRO A 175 7.11 9.66 -6.09
CA PRO A 175 7.63 8.36 -5.72
C PRO A 175 6.77 7.18 -6.20
N ILE A 176 5.44 7.33 -6.17
CA ILE A 176 4.49 6.32 -6.64
C ILE A 176 4.50 6.09 -8.17
N GLU A 177 5.10 6.98 -8.92
CA GLU A 177 5.27 6.89 -10.38
C GLU A 177 6.66 6.37 -10.76
N THR A 178 7.43 5.84 -9.77
CA THR A 178 8.85 5.47 -9.92
C THR A 178 9.10 4.03 -9.49
N VAL A 179 9.80 3.27 -10.32
CA VAL A 179 10.39 1.97 -9.99
C VAL A 179 11.90 2.11 -9.95
N ILE A 180 12.54 1.55 -8.93
CA ILE A 180 14.00 1.59 -8.73
C ILE A 180 14.53 0.17 -8.67
N ILE A 181 15.53 -0.12 -9.52
CA ILE A 181 16.21 -1.41 -9.59
C ILE A 181 17.46 -1.35 -8.73
N GLU A 182 17.56 -2.23 -7.73
CA GLU A 182 18.63 -2.24 -6.71
C GLU A 182 19.01 -3.65 -6.27
N ASP A 183 20.33 -3.88 -6.07
CA ASP A 183 20.85 -5.16 -5.60
C ASP A 183 21.35 -5.11 -4.15
N SER A 184 21.85 -3.96 -3.69
CA SER A 184 22.51 -3.81 -2.39
C SER A 184 21.51 -3.56 -1.25
N HIS A 185 21.84 -4.02 -0.04
CA HIS A 185 21.04 -3.76 1.16
C HIS A 185 20.89 -2.25 1.43
N ILE A 186 22.00 -1.49 1.30
CA ILE A 186 22.03 -0.04 1.53
C ILE A 186 21.16 0.71 0.54
N GLY A 187 21.20 0.31 -0.75
CA GLY A 187 20.37 0.92 -1.76
C GLY A 187 18.90 0.57 -1.61
N ARG A 188 18.57 -0.69 -1.27
CA ARG A 188 17.18 -1.10 -0.98
C ARG A 188 16.58 -0.33 0.19
N GLU A 189 17.34 -0.07 1.24
CA GLU A 189 16.92 0.79 2.35
C GLU A 189 16.60 2.21 1.86
N ALA A 190 17.45 2.80 1.03
CA ALA A 190 17.18 4.10 0.42
C ALA A 190 15.93 4.10 -0.46
N VAL A 191 15.67 3.03 -1.22
CA VAL A 191 14.44 2.90 -2.04
C VAL A 191 13.21 2.85 -1.15
N LEU A 192 13.19 1.98 -0.14
CA LEU A 192 12.05 1.82 0.77
C LEU A 192 11.69 3.13 1.48
N ASN A 193 12.72 3.86 1.94
CA ASN A 193 12.54 5.15 2.61
C ASN A 193 12.14 6.29 1.64
N SER A 194 12.34 6.13 0.32
CA SER A 194 11.94 7.13 -0.68
C SER A 194 10.45 7.10 -1.05
N GLY A 195 9.75 6.04 -0.71
CA GLY A 195 8.37 5.79 -1.11
C GLY A 195 8.18 5.29 -2.54
N ALA A 196 9.26 5.08 -3.30
CA ALA A 196 9.23 4.48 -4.63
C ALA A 196 9.14 2.94 -4.57
N TYR A 197 8.86 2.32 -5.71
CA TYR A 197 8.78 0.86 -5.80
C TYR A 197 10.14 0.23 -5.99
N LEU A 198 10.43 -0.78 -5.18
CA LEU A 198 11.65 -1.57 -5.29
C LEU A 198 11.45 -2.73 -6.28
N CYS A 199 12.31 -2.79 -7.30
CA CYS A 199 12.59 -3.99 -8.08
C CYS A 199 13.92 -4.58 -7.60
N ALA A 200 13.87 -5.46 -6.59
CA ALA A 200 15.07 -6.06 -6.04
C ALA A 200 15.67 -7.09 -7.00
N VAL A 201 16.97 -6.97 -7.25
CA VAL A 201 17.76 -7.92 -8.02
C VAL A 201 18.93 -8.44 -7.19
N GLU A 202 19.44 -9.62 -7.49
CA GLU A 202 20.61 -10.17 -6.76
C GLU A 202 21.93 -9.63 -7.31
N ASN A 203 21.99 -9.42 -8.62
CA ASN A 203 23.14 -8.88 -9.34
C ASN A 203 22.72 -8.52 -10.78
N CYS A 204 23.65 -8.04 -11.59
CA CYS A 204 23.39 -7.64 -12.98
C CYS A 204 22.82 -8.77 -13.87
N THR A 205 23.12 -10.06 -13.60
CA THR A 205 22.61 -11.18 -14.39
C THR A 205 21.12 -11.45 -14.12
N ASP A 206 20.61 -11.06 -12.95
CA ASP A 206 19.21 -11.17 -12.55
C ASP A 206 18.33 -10.03 -13.11
N VAL A 207 18.95 -8.99 -13.70
CA VAL A 207 18.22 -7.91 -14.36
C VAL A 207 17.63 -8.41 -15.67
N SER A 208 16.30 -8.43 -15.78
CA SER A 208 15.59 -8.78 -17.01
C SER A 208 14.43 -7.82 -17.27
N TYR A 209 14.05 -7.69 -18.52
CA TYR A 209 12.90 -6.87 -18.90
C TYR A 209 11.62 -7.39 -18.22
N GLU A 210 11.42 -8.70 -18.18
CA GLU A 210 10.28 -9.37 -17.59
C GLU A 210 10.17 -9.10 -16.08
N LYS A 211 11.29 -9.09 -15.36
CA LYS A 211 11.34 -8.77 -13.92
C LYS A 211 10.97 -7.33 -13.67
N ILE A 212 11.51 -6.39 -14.45
CA ILE A 212 11.18 -4.96 -14.38
C ILE A 212 9.70 -4.73 -14.70
N GLN A 213 9.18 -5.31 -15.77
CA GLN A 213 7.77 -5.20 -16.14
C GLN A 213 6.82 -5.82 -15.11
N THR A 214 7.25 -6.89 -14.44
CA THR A 214 6.51 -7.47 -13.32
C THR A 214 6.41 -6.48 -12.15
N ALA A 215 7.52 -5.81 -11.81
CA ALA A 215 7.54 -4.79 -10.77
C ALA A 215 6.66 -3.58 -11.16
N ILE A 216 6.76 -3.09 -12.39
CA ILE A 216 5.92 -2.02 -12.94
C ILE A 216 4.44 -2.40 -12.90
N THR A 217 4.09 -3.61 -13.34
CA THR A 217 2.71 -4.09 -13.34
C THR A 217 2.14 -4.20 -11.93
N LYS A 218 2.94 -4.69 -10.97
CA LYS A 218 2.56 -4.73 -9.55
C LYS A 218 2.37 -3.32 -8.99
N ALA A 219 3.27 -2.39 -9.32
CA ALA A 219 3.17 -0.99 -8.94
C ALA A 219 1.88 -0.36 -9.50
N ASN A 220 1.62 -0.49 -10.78
CA ASN A 220 0.43 0.04 -11.46
C ASN A 220 -0.87 -0.57 -10.92
N LYS A 221 -0.87 -1.86 -10.53
CA LYS A 221 -2.04 -2.50 -9.89
C LYS A 221 -2.28 -1.99 -8.47
N LYS A 222 -1.21 -1.74 -7.71
CA LYS A 222 -1.31 -1.25 -6.33
C LYS A 222 -1.88 0.17 -6.26
N TYR A 223 -1.77 0.95 -7.34
CA TYR A 223 -2.17 2.35 -7.41
C TYR A 223 -3.10 2.69 -8.58
N LYS A 224 -4.04 1.86 -8.89
CA LYS A 224 -5.31 2.42 -9.35
C LYS A 224 -5.92 3.10 -8.13
N ILE A 225 -5.49 4.34 -7.85
CA ILE A 225 -6.19 5.22 -6.91
C ILE A 225 -7.55 5.46 -7.55
N LYS A 226 -8.51 4.64 -7.14
CA LYS A 226 -9.90 4.93 -7.45
C LYS A 226 -10.18 6.25 -6.77
N PRO A 227 -10.73 7.26 -7.47
CA PRO A 227 -11.10 8.48 -6.82
C PRO A 227 -12.02 8.13 -5.66
N LYS A 228 -11.74 8.67 -4.47
CA LYS A 228 -12.62 8.49 -3.32
C LYS A 228 -13.96 9.13 -3.60
N TRP A 229 -15.04 8.47 -3.22
CA TRP A 229 -16.33 9.12 -3.16
C TRP A 229 -16.26 10.28 -2.16
N GLN A 230 -16.68 11.48 -2.58
CA GLN A 230 -16.73 12.65 -1.71
C GLN A 230 -18.10 12.70 -1.04
N GLY A 231 -18.14 12.44 0.24
CA GLY A 231 -19.36 12.36 1.05
C GLY A 231 -19.50 13.56 1.98
N ASP A 232 -19.68 14.78 1.45
CA ASP A 232 -19.75 16.01 2.24
C ASP A 232 -20.86 16.01 3.30
N ASN A 233 -21.98 15.30 3.04
CA ASN A 233 -23.11 15.14 3.96
C ASN A 233 -23.34 13.64 4.26
N MET A 234 -22.31 12.95 4.68
CA MET A 234 -22.34 11.52 4.90
C MET A 234 -21.54 11.11 6.13
N ASN A 235 -22.05 10.11 6.82
CA ASN A 235 -21.37 9.43 7.91
C ASN A 235 -20.99 8.00 7.52
N VAL A 236 -19.80 7.56 7.91
CA VAL A 236 -19.36 6.17 7.82
C VAL A 236 -19.17 5.64 9.23
N LEU A 237 -20.07 4.76 9.69
CA LEU A 237 -20.05 4.20 11.03
C LEU A 237 -19.50 2.79 11.03
N ILE A 238 -18.41 2.58 11.80
CA ILE A 238 -17.68 1.30 11.87
C ILE A 238 -17.65 0.83 13.33
N PRO A 239 -18.54 -0.11 13.72
CA PRO A 239 -18.47 -0.75 15.03
C PRO A 239 -17.29 -1.73 15.09
N MET A 240 -16.33 -1.48 15.96
CA MET A 240 -15.13 -2.32 16.14
C MET A 240 -14.90 -2.71 17.60
N ALA A 241 -15.96 -2.71 18.40
CA ALA A 241 -15.94 -3.05 19.83
C ALA A 241 -16.11 -4.56 20.14
N GLY A 242 -16.17 -5.42 19.12
CA GLY A 242 -16.31 -6.85 19.28
C GLY A 242 -15.16 -7.51 20.06
N ALA A 243 -15.44 -8.63 20.74
CA ALA A 243 -14.49 -9.30 21.62
C ALA A 243 -13.23 -9.83 20.91
N GLY A 244 -13.27 -10.15 19.62
CA GLY A 244 -12.11 -10.66 18.86
C GLY A 244 -11.56 -12.01 19.33
N SER A 245 -12.34 -12.77 20.10
CA SER A 245 -11.90 -13.97 20.85
C SER A 245 -11.28 -15.09 19.99
N ARG A 246 -11.59 -15.15 18.69
CA ARG A 246 -11.02 -16.16 17.76
C ARG A 246 -9.53 -15.90 17.52
N PHE A 247 -9.15 -14.65 17.34
CA PHE A 247 -7.75 -14.24 17.17
C PHE A 247 -6.95 -14.39 18.45
N GLU A 248 -7.53 -14.02 19.60
CA GLU A 248 -6.92 -14.21 20.89
C GLU A 248 -6.62 -15.71 21.17
N LYS A 249 -7.60 -16.59 20.91
CA LYS A 249 -7.39 -18.06 21.01
C LYS A 249 -6.34 -18.60 20.05
N ALA A 250 -6.13 -17.95 18.91
CA ALA A 250 -5.09 -18.30 17.94
C ALA A 250 -3.71 -17.66 18.26
N GLY A 251 -3.56 -16.99 19.40
CA GLY A 251 -2.28 -16.45 19.87
C GLY A 251 -1.91 -15.08 19.32
N TYR A 252 -2.83 -14.35 18.72
CA TYR A 252 -2.57 -12.98 18.27
C TYR A 252 -2.49 -12.02 19.45
N THR A 253 -1.45 -11.21 19.50
CA THR A 253 -1.17 -10.28 20.60
C THR A 253 -2.04 -9.02 20.57
N PHE A 254 -2.38 -8.57 19.36
CA PHE A 254 -3.19 -7.36 19.17
C PHE A 254 -4.68 -7.69 19.02
N PRO A 255 -5.58 -6.78 19.43
CA PRO A 255 -7.02 -6.93 19.19
C PRO A 255 -7.28 -6.90 17.67
N LYS A 256 -8.35 -7.57 17.26
CA LYS A 256 -8.69 -7.80 15.83
C LYS A 256 -8.50 -6.57 14.93
N PRO A 257 -8.96 -5.35 15.24
CA PRO A 257 -8.79 -4.20 14.34
C PRO A 257 -7.34 -3.76 14.11
N LEU A 258 -6.41 -4.17 14.98
CA LEU A 258 -5.00 -3.82 14.92
C LEU A 258 -4.11 -4.94 14.35
N ILE A 259 -4.68 -6.06 13.97
CA ILE A 259 -3.93 -7.16 13.36
C ILE A 259 -3.38 -6.69 12.01
N ASP A 260 -2.12 -7.04 11.75
CA ASP A 260 -1.45 -6.69 10.51
C ASP A 260 -2.08 -7.38 9.28
N VAL A 261 -2.34 -6.59 8.26
CA VAL A 261 -2.83 -7.03 6.95
C VAL A 261 -1.96 -6.36 5.88
N ASN A 262 -0.93 -7.06 5.40
CA ASN A 262 0.04 -6.55 4.41
C ASN A 262 0.71 -5.22 4.83
N GLY A 263 1.18 -5.13 6.08
CA GLY A 263 1.88 -3.96 6.61
C GLY A 263 0.99 -2.82 7.07
N LYS A 264 -0.34 -3.04 7.16
CA LYS A 264 -1.32 -2.08 7.68
C LYS A 264 -2.20 -2.71 8.75
N PRO A 265 -2.67 -1.96 9.76
CA PRO A 265 -3.72 -2.44 10.65
C PRO A 265 -4.98 -2.84 9.87
N MET A 266 -5.67 -3.89 10.28
CA MET A 266 -6.90 -4.37 9.63
C MET A 266 -7.92 -3.24 9.44
N ILE A 267 -8.12 -2.38 10.42
CA ILE A 267 -9.05 -1.25 10.32
C ILE A 267 -8.65 -0.25 9.23
N GLN A 268 -7.36 -0.01 9.02
CA GLN A 268 -6.89 0.83 7.93
C GLN A 268 -7.18 0.19 6.58
N THR A 269 -6.95 -1.13 6.45
CA THR A 269 -7.27 -1.87 5.22
C THR A 269 -8.77 -1.80 4.90
N VAL A 270 -9.64 -1.86 5.91
CA VAL A 270 -11.09 -1.71 5.74
C VAL A 270 -11.46 -0.30 5.28
N VAL A 271 -10.95 0.74 5.94
CA VAL A 271 -11.25 2.15 5.58
C VAL A 271 -10.71 2.49 4.18
N ASP A 272 -9.49 2.07 3.85
CA ASP A 272 -8.92 2.23 2.51
C ASP A 272 -9.77 1.53 1.43
N ASN A 273 -10.32 0.35 1.75
CA ASN A 273 -11.16 -0.43 0.85
C ASN A 273 -12.56 0.14 0.65
N LEU A 274 -13.13 0.79 1.67
CA LEU A 274 -14.39 1.53 1.52
C LEU A 274 -14.26 2.65 0.49
N ASN A 275 -13.10 3.29 0.43
CA ASN A 275 -12.76 4.33 -0.54
C ASN A 275 -13.76 5.51 -0.55
N ILE A 276 -14.25 5.89 0.61
CA ILE A 276 -15.20 6.97 0.84
C ILE A 276 -14.52 8.02 1.73
N ASP A 277 -14.53 9.28 1.30
CA ASP A 277 -14.08 10.44 2.06
C ASP A 277 -15.30 11.11 2.69
N ALA A 278 -15.56 10.81 3.95
CA ALA A 278 -16.72 11.25 4.72
C ALA A 278 -16.35 11.34 6.21
N ARG A 279 -17.26 11.79 7.05
CA ARG A 279 -17.07 11.76 8.50
C ARG A 279 -17.12 10.31 9.00
N HIS A 280 -15.97 9.76 9.43
CA HIS A 280 -15.89 8.44 10.01
C HIS A 280 -16.21 8.47 11.50
N ILE A 281 -16.99 7.49 11.96
CA ILE A 281 -17.36 7.30 13.37
C ILE A 281 -16.95 5.89 13.75
N PHE A 282 -16.02 5.77 14.69
CA PHE A 282 -15.54 4.49 15.19
C PHE A 282 -16.10 4.20 16.58
N ILE A 283 -16.66 3.02 16.80
CA ILE A 283 -17.07 2.57 18.12
C ILE A 283 -16.07 1.54 18.62
N VAL A 284 -15.35 1.87 19.67
CA VAL A 284 -14.21 1.09 20.16
C VAL A 284 -14.41 0.66 21.60
N ARG A 285 -13.80 -0.44 22.02
CA ARG A 285 -13.72 -0.78 23.45
C ARG A 285 -12.82 0.21 24.17
N LYS A 286 -13.25 0.73 25.30
CA LYS A 286 -12.49 1.67 26.14
C LYS A 286 -11.12 1.11 26.53
N GLU A 287 -11.06 -0.15 26.92
CA GLU A 287 -9.80 -0.85 27.22
C GLU A 287 -8.80 -0.81 26.04
N HIS A 288 -9.29 -1.06 24.81
CA HIS A 288 -8.43 -1.00 23.61
C HIS A 288 -8.03 0.43 23.28
N TYR A 289 -8.93 1.39 23.46
CA TYR A 289 -8.68 2.80 23.22
C TYR A 289 -7.50 3.31 24.04
N GLU A 290 -7.50 3.02 25.34
CA GLU A 290 -6.45 3.44 26.29
C GLU A 290 -5.13 2.67 26.04
N LYS A 291 -5.22 1.33 25.98
CA LYS A 291 -4.03 0.46 25.89
C LYS A 291 -3.24 0.63 24.60
N TYR A 292 -3.91 0.85 23.47
CA TYR A 292 -3.27 0.88 22.16
C TYR A 292 -3.27 2.27 21.52
N ASN A 293 -3.59 3.33 22.26
CA ASN A 293 -3.63 4.71 21.76
C ASN A 293 -4.43 4.87 20.46
N LEU A 294 -5.62 4.25 20.41
CA LEU A 294 -6.45 4.22 19.20
C LEU A 294 -6.83 5.61 18.70
N LYS A 295 -6.88 6.63 19.57
CA LYS A 295 -7.13 8.01 19.18
C LYS A 295 -6.15 8.47 18.09
N HIS A 296 -4.86 8.23 18.32
CA HIS A 296 -3.82 8.66 17.39
C HIS A 296 -3.89 7.89 16.07
N LEU A 297 -4.02 6.57 16.16
CA LEU A 297 -4.11 5.70 14.98
C LEU A 297 -5.32 6.04 14.10
N LEU A 298 -6.52 6.16 14.70
CA LEU A 298 -7.75 6.41 13.93
C LEU A 298 -7.76 7.80 13.28
N ASN A 299 -7.17 8.81 13.93
CA ASN A 299 -6.99 10.14 13.32
C ASN A 299 -5.94 10.15 12.18
N LEU A 300 -4.99 9.21 12.16
CA LEU A 300 -4.09 9.04 11.00
C LEU A 300 -4.80 8.34 9.83
N ILE A 301 -5.74 7.45 10.10
CA ILE A 301 -6.51 6.72 9.09
C ILE A 301 -7.59 7.60 8.48
N SER A 302 -8.28 8.39 9.31
CA SER A 302 -9.35 9.31 8.89
C SER A 302 -9.28 10.60 9.70
N ASN A 303 -8.94 11.68 9.03
CA ASN A 303 -8.84 13.01 9.67
C ASN A 303 -10.20 13.43 10.26
N ASN A 304 -10.18 13.96 11.47
CA ASN A 304 -11.39 14.45 12.18
C ASN A 304 -12.47 13.39 12.38
N CYS A 305 -12.06 12.14 12.63
CA CYS A 305 -13.03 11.08 12.96
C CYS A 305 -13.59 11.24 14.38
N GLU A 306 -14.82 10.78 14.57
CA GLU A 306 -15.42 10.64 15.89
C GLU A 306 -15.11 9.26 16.49
N ILE A 307 -14.81 9.21 17.78
CA ILE A 307 -14.45 7.95 18.46
C ILE A 307 -15.32 7.79 19.71
N ILE A 308 -16.20 6.80 19.67
CA ILE A 308 -17.11 6.47 20.76
C ILE A 308 -16.52 5.28 21.53
N GLN A 309 -16.34 5.44 22.81
CA GLN A 309 -15.84 4.39 23.70
C GLN A 309 -17.00 3.64 24.35
N VAL A 310 -16.94 2.31 24.37
CA VAL A 310 -17.93 1.46 25.00
C VAL A 310 -17.27 0.60 26.08
N ASP A 311 -17.92 0.52 27.23
CA ASP A 311 -17.55 -0.39 28.32
C ASP A 311 -18.31 -1.72 28.15
N GLY A 312 -17.55 -2.82 27.99
CA GLY A 312 -18.14 -4.16 27.89
C GLY A 312 -18.69 -4.51 26.52
N ILE A 313 -19.64 -5.43 26.49
CA ILE A 313 -20.27 -5.99 25.28
C ILE A 313 -21.74 -5.58 25.26
N THR A 314 -22.22 -5.08 24.14
CA THR A 314 -23.63 -4.74 23.91
C THR A 314 -24.45 -5.98 23.51
N GLU A 315 -25.77 -5.86 23.46
CA GLU A 315 -26.70 -6.94 23.08
C GLU A 315 -26.72 -7.23 21.56
N GLY A 316 -25.72 -6.77 20.82
CA GLY A 316 -25.55 -6.99 19.40
C GLY A 316 -25.06 -5.76 18.63
N ALA A 317 -24.79 -5.95 17.34
CA ALA A 317 -24.21 -4.91 16.50
C ALA A 317 -25.13 -3.69 16.33
N ALA A 318 -26.45 -3.89 16.26
CA ALA A 318 -27.42 -2.79 16.17
C ALA A 318 -27.42 -1.94 17.46
N CYS A 319 -27.35 -2.57 18.63
CA CYS A 319 -27.22 -1.81 19.90
C CYS A 319 -25.89 -1.05 19.98
N THR A 320 -24.81 -1.63 19.44
CA THR A 320 -23.51 -0.96 19.38
C THR A 320 -23.58 0.29 18.50
N THR A 321 -24.17 0.17 17.30
CA THR A 321 -24.24 1.29 16.36
C THR A 321 -25.13 2.44 16.86
N LEU A 322 -26.17 2.16 17.63
CA LEU A 322 -27.02 3.19 18.25
C LEU A 322 -26.30 4.05 19.30
N LEU A 323 -25.12 3.64 19.81
CA LEU A 323 -24.29 4.52 20.63
C LEU A 323 -23.82 5.77 19.85
N ALA A 324 -23.83 5.70 18.52
CA ALA A 324 -23.54 6.83 17.66
C ALA A 324 -24.76 7.71 17.34
N LYS A 325 -25.94 7.47 17.94
CA LYS A 325 -27.20 8.16 17.64
C LYS A 325 -27.03 9.68 17.54
N GLN A 326 -26.34 10.31 18.47
CA GLN A 326 -26.12 11.76 18.48
C GLN A 326 -25.42 12.33 17.22
N TYR A 327 -24.72 11.48 16.45
CA TYR A 327 -24.02 11.87 15.22
C TYR A 327 -24.77 11.49 13.96
N VAL A 328 -25.60 10.44 14.00
CA VAL A 328 -26.23 9.86 12.82
C VAL A 328 -27.76 10.02 12.77
N ASP A 329 -28.42 10.46 13.85
CA ASP A 329 -29.85 10.74 13.86
C ASP A 329 -30.16 12.08 13.22
N ASN A 330 -29.98 12.14 11.91
CA ASN A 330 -30.16 13.35 11.08
C ASN A 330 -30.46 12.97 9.64
N ASP A 331 -30.58 13.98 8.76
CA ASP A 331 -30.88 13.77 7.31
C ASP A 331 -29.62 13.48 6.47
N GLU A 332 -28.43 13.38 7.05
CA GLU A 332 -27.21 12.98 6.35
C GLU A 332 -27.25 11.49 6.01
N SER A 333 -26.66 11.10 4.86
CA SER A 333 -26.56 9.70 4.48
C SER A 333 -25.63 8.93 5.45
N LEU A 334 -25.90 7.64 5.62
CA LEU A 334 -25.16 6.78 6.51
C LEU A 334 -24.69 5.50 5.80
N ILE A 335 -23.40 5.23 5.89
CA ILE A 335 -22.82 3.91 5.60
C ILE A 335 -22.51 3.21 6.92
N LEU A 336 -23.05 2.02 7.08
CA LEU A 336 -22.64 1.09 8.14
C LEU A 336 -21.69 0.06 7.54
N ALA A 337 -20.53 -0.15 8.13
CA ALA A 337 -19.56 -1.13 7.61
C ALA A 337 -18.95 -1.96 8.73
N ASN A 338 -18.78 -3.26 8.50
CA ASN A 338 -18.04 -4.14 9.39
C ASN A 338 -16.55 -3.78 9.40
N SER A 339 -15.86 -4.04 10.50
CA SER A 339 -14.44 -3.73 10.71
C SER A 339 -13.47 -4.86 10.28
N ASP A 340 -13.97 -5.90 9.61
CA ASP A 340 -13.23 -7.15 9.36
C ASP A 340 -13.51 -7.79 8.00
N GLN A 341 -13.59 -6.97 6.97
CA GLN A 341 -13.86 -7.43 5.60
C GLN A 341 -13.11 -6.59 4.57
N PHE A 342 -12.88 -7.19 3.42
CA PHE A 342 -12.37 -6.54 2.22
C PHE A 342 -13.25 -6.96 1.03
N VAL A 343 -13.62 -6.01 0.17
CA VAL A 343 -14.55 -6.23 -0.94
C VAL A 343 -13.94 -5.77 -2.27
N GLU A 344 -14.14 -6.58 -3.32
CA GLU A 344 -13.79 -6.21 -4.68
C GLU A 344 -14.99 -5.51 -5.33
N TRP A 345 -15.05 -4.21 -5.21
CA TRP A 345 -16.16 -3.37 -5.62
C TRP A 345 -15.74 -2.02 -6.21
N GLU A 346 -16.71 -1.30 -6.78
CA GLU A 346 -16.56 0.08 -7.22
C GLU A 346 -17.44 0.98 -6.32
N SER A 347 -16.84 1.58 -5.30
CA SER A 347 -17.57 2.42 -4.32
C SER A 347 -18.33 3.56 -4.99
N ASN A 348 -17.74 4.20 -6.01
CA ASN A 348 -18.38 5.29 -6.74
C ASN A 348 -19.61 4.84 -7.53
N GLU A 349 -19.58 3.64 -8.15
CA GLU A 349 -20.73 3.08 -8.85
C GLU A 349 -21.85 2.76 -7.88
N PHE A 350 -21.53 2.17 -6.72
CA PHE A 350 -22.50 1.93 -5.67
C PHE A 350 -23.18 3.22 -5.20
N MET A 351 -22.38 4.19 -4.79
CA MET A 351 -22.91 5.45 -4.27
C MET A 351 -23.73 6.19 -5.32
N TYR A 352 -23.24 6.22 -6.57
CA TYR A 352 -23.99 6.84 -7.66
C TYR A 352 -25.34 6.14 -7.91
N SER A 353 -25.35 4.79 -7.88
CA SER A 353 -26.60 4.01 -8.06
C SER A 353 -27.61 4.31 -6.94
N MET A 354 -27.17 4.41 -5.68
CA MET A 354 -28.08 4.72 -4.57
C MET A 354 -28.72 6.09 -4.71
N ILE A 355 -27.95 7.10 -5.11
CA ILE A 355 -28.43 8.49 -5.26
C ILE A 355 -29.27 8.66 -6.53
N ALA A 356 -28.83 8.09 -7.66
CA ALA A 356 -29.51 8.26 -8.95
C ALA A 356 -30.90 7.59 -8.98
N ASP A 357 -31.06 6.49 -8.27
CA ASP A 357 -32.30 5.73 -8.23
C ASP A 357 -33.26 6.21 -7.10
N ASP A 358 -32.91 7.25 -6.35
CA ASP A 358 -33.68 7.76 -5.20
C ASP A 358 -34.08 6.65 -4.22
N ILE A 359 -33.05 5.93 -3.74
CA ILE A 359 -33.19 4.74 -2.89
C ILE A 359 -33.06 5.14 -1.42
N ASP A 360 -33.97 4.63 -0.57
CA ASP A 360 -33.93 4.88 0.89
C ASP A 360 -32.85 4.07 1.61
N GLY A 361 -32.54 2.85 1.10
CA GLY A 361 -31.51 2.01 1.66
C GLY A 361 -30.85 1.09 0.63
N GLY A 362 -29.58 0.77 0.87
CA GLY A 362 -28.76 -0.07 -0.03
C GLY A 362 -28.00 -1.16 0.71
N ILE A 363 -27.91 -2.34 0.12
CA ILE A 363 -27.25 -3.50 0.68
C ILE A 363 -26.21 -4.01 -0.30
N LEU A 364 -24.93 -4.01 0.04
CA LEU A 364 -23.92 -4.71 -0.74
C LEU A 364 -24.13 -6.21 -0.62
N SER A 365 -24.11 -6.91 -1.77
CA SER A 365 -24.45 -8.32 -1.85
C SER A 365 -23.50 -9.12 -2.74
N PHE A 366 -23.47 -10.42 -2.54
CA PHE A 366 -22.77 -11.38 -3.38
C PHE A 366 -23.54 -12.71 -3.40
N THR A 367 -23.22 -13.58 -4.35
CA THR A 367 -23.91 -14.87 -4.45
C THR A 367 -23.34 -15.88 -3.46
N SER A 368 -24.18 -16.37 -2.55
CA SER A 368 -23.85 -17.45 -1.59
C SER A 368 -25.13 -18.05 -1.00
N THR A 369 -25.07 -19.32 -0.60
CA THR A 369 -26.13 -20.00 0.15
C THR A 369 -25.68 -20.49 1.52
N HIS A 370 -24.44 -20.12 1.93
CA HIS A 370 -23.89 -20.59 3.19
C HIS A 370 -24.52 -19.86 4.41
N PRO A 371 -25.10 -20.57 5.38
CA PRO A 371 -25.92 -20.00 6.46
C PRO A 371 -25.15 -19.12 7.47
N LYS A 372 -23.87 -18.89 7.28
CA LYS A 372 -23.11 -17.93 8.11
C LYS A 372 -23.41 -16.47 7.76
N TRP A 373 -24.06 -16.20 6.63
CA TRP A 373 -24.34 -14.87 6.11
C TRP A 373 -25.77 -14.41 6.42
N SER A 374 -26.01 -13.13 6.28
CA SER A 374 -27.35 -12.58 6.12
C SER A 374 -27.76 -12.62 4.65
N PHE A 375 -29.05 -12.62 4.36
CA PHE A 375 -29.59 -12.77 3.01
C PHE A 375 -30.67 -11.73 2.73
N ALA A 376 -30.81 -11.35 1.46
CA ALA A 376 -31.87 -10.47 0.97
C ALA A 376 -32.68 -11.19 -0.11
N LYS A 377 -34.02 -11.07 -0.06
CA LYS A 377 -34.93 -11.56 -1.08
C LYS A 377 -35.50 -10.35 -1.84
N LEU A 378 -35.56 -10.43 -3.16
CA LEU A 378 -36.13 -9.39 -4.00
C LEU A 378 -37.60 -9.65 -4.36
N ASP A 379 -38.33 -8.56 -4.58
CA ASP A 379 -39.67 -8.58 -5.19
C ASP A 379 -39.59 -8.60 -6.74
N GLU A 380 -40.73 -8.52 -7.39
CA GLU A 380 -40.85 -8.53 -8.85
C GLU A 380 -40.28 -7.27 -9.52
N ASN A 381 -40.11 -6.17 -8.74
CA ASN A 381 -39.56 -4.91 -9.21
C ASN A 381 -38.06 -4.78 -8.95
N GLY A 382 -37.44 -5.80 -8.32
CA GLY A 382 -36.02 -5.81 -7.99
C GLY A 382 -35.67 -5.09 -6.69
N PHE A 383 -36.62 -4.71 -5.85
CA PHE A 383 -36.41 -4.19 -4.52
C PHE A 383 -36.38 -5.32 -3.48
N VAL A 384 -35.71 -5.06 -2.38
CA VAL A 384 -35.64 -6.01 -1.26
C VAL A 384 -37.02 -6.09 -0.60
N SER A 385 -37.59 -7.29 -0.57
CA SER A 385 -38.87 -7.57 0.10
C SER A 385 -38.70 -8.15 1.50
N GLU A 386 -37.58 -8.78 1.79
CA GLU A 386 -37.27 -9.40 3.07
C GLU A 386 -35.77 -9.56 3.24
N VAL A 387 -35.25 -9.39 4.46
CA VAL A 387 -33.91 -9.80 4.84
C VAL A 387 -33.95 -10.80 5.99
N ALA A 388 -32.96 -11.71 6.03
CA ALA A 388 -32.86 -12.70 7.11
C ALA A 388 -31.42 -12.91 7.55
N GLU A 389 -31.17 -12.86 8.84
CA GLU A 389 -29.87 -13.13 9.45
C GLU A 389 -29.66 -14.64 9.61
N LYS A 390 -28.52 -15.15 9.11
CA LYS A 390 -28.11 -16.57 9.23
C LYS A 390 -29.13 -17.60 8.74
N LYS A 391 -30.04 -17.19 7.86
CA LYS A 391 -31.06 -18.05 7.27
C LYS A 391 -31.12 -17.81 5.77
N PRO A 392 -30.69 -18.76 4.92
CA PRO A 392 -30.73 -18.62 3.48
C PRO A 392 -32.19 -18.58 2.98
N ILE A 393 -32.67 -17.38 2.64
CA ILE A 393 -34.01 -17.15 2.01
C ILE A 393 -33.88 -16.91 0.51
N SER A 394 -32.66 -16.81 0.01
CA SER A 394 -32.28 -16.61 -1.39
C SER A 394 -30.81 -17.00 -1.57
N ASP A 395 -30.23 -16.77 -2.73
CA ASP A 395 -28.79 -16.84 -3.01
C ASP A 395 -28.08 -15.47 -2.93
N ILE A 396 -28.79 -14.40 -2.55
CA ILE A 396 -28.28 -13.05 -2.39
C ILE A 396 -27.83 -12.87 -0.94
N ALA A 397 -26.56 -13.13 -0.67
CA ALA A 397 -25.94 -12.92 0.64
C ALA A 397 -25.48 -11.47 0.82
N THR A 398 -25.59 -10.92 2.03
CA THR A 398 -25.13 -9.56 2.32
C THR A 398 -23.67 -9.55 2.77
N VAL A 399 -22.96 -8.47 2.43
CA VAL A 399 -21.53 -8.28 2.74
C VAL A 399 -21.32 -7.72 4.15
N GLY A 400 -22.29 -6.97 4.69
CA GLY A 400 -22.12 -6.21 5.93
C GLY A 400 -21.67 -4.77 5.70
N ILE A 401 -21.92 -4.24 4.49
CA ILE A 401 -21.90 -2.83 4.14
C ILE A 401 -23.29 -2.42 3.74
N TYR A 402 -23.84 -1.44 4.44
CA TYR A 402 -25.21 -0.99 4.32
C TYR A 402 -25.27 0.52 4.15
N TYR A 403 -26.08 0.98 3.22
CA TYR A 403 -26.35 2.39 2.96
C TYR A 403 -27.75 2.75 3.46
N TRP A 404 -27.89 3.91 4.06
CA TRP A 404 -29.14 4.57 4.38
C TRP A 404 -29.11 6.00 3.84
N ASN A 405 -30.15 6.39 3.11
CA ASN A 405 -30.25 7.73 2.56
C ASN A 405 -30.30 8.79 3.67
N LYS A 406 -30.92 8.43 4.80
CA LYS A 406 -30.93 9.23 6.02
C LYS A 406 -30.51 8.38 7.22
N GLY A 407 -29.58 8.88 8.00
CA GLY A 407 -29.18 8.20 9.24
C GLY A 407 -30.31 8.13 10.26
N SER A 408 -31.22 9.11 10.27
CA SER A 408 -32.43 9.12 11.12
C SER A 408 -33.35 7.95 10.84
N ASP A 409 -33.47 7.50 9.59
CA ASP A 409 -34.26 6.31 9.25
C ASP A 409 -33.65 5.05 9.85
N TYR A 410 -32.31 4.90 9.75
CA TYR A 410 -31.63 3.80 10.41
C TYR A 410 -31.90 3.78 11.92
N VAL A 411 -31.76 4.93 12.59
CA VAL A 411 -31.97 5.04 14.04
C VAL A 411 -33.40 4.64 14.40
N LYS A 412 -34.40 5.21 13.70
CA LYS A 412 -35.82 4.91 13.88
C LYS A 412 -36.09 3.41 13.80
N TYR A 413 -35.63 2.76 12.74
CA TYR A 413 -35.95 1.35 12.49
C TYR A 413 -35.13 0.39 13.36
N ALA A 414 -33.93 0.77 13.75
CA ALA A 414 -33.14 0.01 14.71
C ALA A 414 -33.78 0.03 16.11
N GLU A 415 -34.25 1.19 16.57
CA GLU A 415 -34.99 1.31 17.82
C GLU A 415 -36.30 0.50 17.78
N GLN A 416 -37.04 0.60 16.67
CA GLN A 416 -38.28 -0.18 16.46
C GLN A 416 -38.03 -1.69 16.54
N MET A 417 -36.98 -2.20 15.90
CA MET A 417 -36.59 -3.61 15.97
C MET A 417 -36.25 -4.04 17.39
N ILE A 418 -35.53 -3.20 18.13
CA ILE A 418 -35.16 -3.47 19.52
C ILE A 418 -36.38 -3.46 20.41
N ASP A 419 -37.26 -2.49 20.32
CA ASP A 419 -38.52 -2.40 21.07
C ASP A 419 -39.43 -3.60 20.85
N LYS A 420 -39.49 -4.12 19.62
CA LYS A 420 -40.17 -5.36 19.26
C LYS A 420 -39.43 -6.62 19.69
N ASN A 421 -38.23 -6.48 20.28
CA ASN A 421 -37.32 -7.55 20.71
C ASN A 421 -37.05 -8.60 19.61
N ILE A 422 -36.87 -8.15 18.37
CA ILE A 422 -36.56 -9.02 17.22
C ILE A 422 -35.07 -9.39 17.23
N ARG A 423 -34.75 -10.59 17.70
CA ARG A 423 -33.38 -11.11 17.87
C ARG A 423 -33.12 -12.34 17.02
N VAL A 424 -31.85 -12.51 16.66
CA VAL A 424 -31.33 -13.77 16.11
C VAL A 424 -30.19 -14.22 17.03
N ASN A 425 -30.23 -15.48 17.50
CA ASN A 425 -29.24 -16.02 18.45
C ASN A 425 -29.02 -15.12 19.70
N ASN A 426 -30.08 -14.53 20.23
CA ASN A 426 -30.07 -13.57 21.35
C ASN A 426 -29.33 -12.24 21.09
N GLU A 427 -29.02 -11.92 19.85
CA GLU A 427 -28.35 -10.66 19.48
C GLU A 427 -29.21 -9.83 18.53
N PHE A 428 -29.05 -8.50 18.58
CA PHE A 428 -29.63 -7.56 17.63
C PHE A 428 -28.63 -7.29 16.48
N TYR A 429 -28.88 -7.84 15.32
CA TYR A 429 -28.05 -7.64 14.11
C TYR A 429 -28.50 -6.41 13.32
N ILE A 430 -27.60 -5.85 12.49
CA ILE A 430 -27.88 -4.68 11.67
C ILE A 430 -28.77 -5.04 10.48
N CYS A 431 -28.53 -6.16 9.78
CA CYS A 431 -29.27 -6.52 8.58
C CYS A 431 -30.79 -6.59 8.80
N PRO A 432 -31.34 -7.22 9.86
CA PRO A 432 -32.78 -7.29 10.13
C PRO A 432 -33.48 -5.94 10.30
N VAL A 433 -32.77 -4.85 10.57
CA VAL A 433 -33.33 -3.48 10.65
C VAL A 433 -34.06 -3.09 9.38
N PHE A 434 -33.59 -3.56 8.22
CA PHE A 434 -34.25 -3.28 6.95
C PHE A 434 -35.67 -3.82 6.85
N ASN A 435 -36.02 -4.90 7.55
CA ASN A 435 -37.40 -5.40 7.55
C ASN A 435 -38.40 -4.40 8.11
N GLU A 436 -37.99 -3.61 9.13
CA GLU A 436 -38.83 -2.56 9.69
C GLU A 436 -39.06 -1.43 8.67
N ALA A 437 -38.00 -1.04 7.94
CA ALA A 437 -38.06 -0.03 6.90
C ALA A 437 -38.90 -0.50 5.70
N ILE A 438 -38.74 -1.75 5.28
CA ILE A 438 -39.53 -2.38 4.19
C ILE A 438 -41.02 -2.41 4.56
N ALA A 439 -41.33 -2.74 5.83
CA ALA A 439 -42.73 -2.74 6.30
C ALA A 439 -43.37 -1.34 6.27
N ASP A 440 -42.61 -0.29 6.42
CA ASP A 440 -43.05 1.11 6.28
C ASP A 440 -43.01 1.62 4.81
N GLY A 441 -42.64 0.76 3.84
CA GLY A 441 -42.66 1.07 2.40
C GLY A 441 -41.39 1.72 1.83
N LEU A 442 -40.29 1.72 2.57
CA LEU A 442 -39.02 2.24 2.07
C LEU A 442 -38.47 1.33 0.94
N LYS A 443 -37.83 1.97 -0.06
CA LYS A 443 -37.23 1.30 -1.20
C LYS A 443 -35.80 0.89 -0.88
N ILE A 444 -35.59 -0.40 -0.70
CA ILE A 444 -34.27 -0.98 -0.42
C ILE A 444 -33.78 -1.75 -1.64
N LYS A 445 -32.52 -1.53 -2.04
CA LYS A 445 -31.93 -2.17 -3.22
C LYS A 445 -30.64 -2.93 -2.87
N THR A 446 -30.37 -4.02 -3.57
CA THR A 446 -29.07 -4.70 -3.47
C THR A 446 -28.13 -4.21 -4.56
N PHE A 447 -26.84 -4.20 -4.26
CA PHE A 447 -25.78 -3.93 -5.22
C PHE A 447 -24.77 -5.10 -5.21
N PRO A 448 -24.64 -5.85 -6.31
CA PRO A 448 -23.75 -7.00 -6.36
C PRO A 448 -22.28 -6.57 -6.46
N ILE A 449 -21.43 -7.24 -5.69
CA ILE A 449 -19.98 -7.07 -5.76
C ILE A 449 -19.32 -8.26 -6.45
N LYS A 450 -18.07 -8.08 -6.91
CA LYS A 450 -17.30 -9.15 -7.55
C LYS A 450 -16.91 -10.24 -6.57
N LYS A 451 -16.39 -9.88 -5.41
CA LYS A 451 -15.92 -10.80 -4.39
C LYS A 451 -15.85 -10.17 -3.00
N MET A 452 -16.14 -10.96 -1.99
CA MET A 452 -15.99 -10.62 -0.59
C MET A 452 -14.93 -11.49 0.05
N TRP A 453 -14.05 -10.86 0.82
CA TRP A 453 -13.04 -11.51 1.63
C TRP A 453 -13.30 -11.22 3.10
N GLY A 454 -13.57 -12.25 3.89
CA GLY A 454 -13.60 -12.11 5.33
C GLY A 454 -12.20 -11.93 5.88
N LEU A 455 -12.07 -11.09 6.90
CA LEU A 455 -10.86 -10.90 7.71
C LEU A 455 -11.15 -11.24 9.18
N GLY A 456 -12.33 -11.78 9.47
CA GLY A 456 -12.87 -11.94 10.83
C GLY A 456 -12.37 -13.17 11.58
N THR A 457 -11.65 -14.09 10.92
CA THR A 457 -11.00 -15.26 11.54
C THR A 457 -9.57 -15.40 11.05
N PRO A 458 -8.68 -16.08 11.83
CA PRO A 458 -7.31 -16.35 11.39
C PRO A 458 -7.23 -17.09 10.05
N GLU A 459 -8.15 -18.03 9.80
CA GLU A 459 -8.21 -18.82 8.57
C GLU A 459 -8.62 -17.95 7.37
N ASP A 460 -9.62 -17.08 7.55
CA ASP A 460 -10.07 -16.16 6.50
C ASP A 460 -8.96 -15.14 6.17
N LEU A 461 -8.29 -14.61 7.20
CA LEU A 461 -7.14 -13.70 7.04
C LEU A 461 -6.00 -14.38 6.29
N SER A 462 -5.61 -15.61 6.66
CA SER A 462 -4.56 -16.36 5.98
C SER A 462 -4.89 -16.60 4.50
N ARG A 463 -6.16 -16.89 4.20
CA ARG A 463 -6.64 -17.07 2.82
C ARG A 463 -6.56 -15.76 2.02
N PHE A 464 -6.92 -14.63 2.64
CA PHE A 464 -6.80 -13.30 2.02
C PHE A 464 -5.35 -12.95 1.73
N LEU A 465 -4.44 -13.11 2.71
CA LEU A 465 -3.02 -12.84 2.55
C LEU A 465 -2.39 -13.71 1.46
N GLY A 466 -2.71 -15.01 1.40
CA GLY A 466 -2.19 -15.91 0.36
C GLY A 466 -2.66 -15.56 -1.07
N HIS A 467 -3.69 -14.73 -1.23
CA HIS A 467 -4.20 -14.31 -2.53
C HIS A 467 -3.76 -12.89 -2.94
N HIS A 468 -3.43 -12.04 -1.96
CA HIS A 468 -3.10 -10.62 -2.15
C HIS A 468 -1.62 -10.29 -1.82
N CYS A 469 -0.77 -11.31 -1.60
CA CYS A 469 0.68 -11.17 -1.45
C CYS A 469 1.41 -11.12 -2.78
#